data_3de2f816726f5a51c7643f80223e44b2
#
_entry.id   3de2f816726f5a51c7643f80223e44b2
#
_cell.length_a   1.000
_cell.length_b   1.000
_cell.length_c   1.000
_cell.angle_alpha   90.00
_cell.angle_beta   90.00
_cell.angle_gamma   90.00
#
_symmetry.space_group_name_H-M   'P 1'
#
loop_
_entity.id
_entity.type
_entity.pdbx_description
1 polymer ?
#
loop_
_entity_poly.entity_id
_entity_poly.type
_entity_poly.pdbx_seq_one_letter_code
_entity_poly.pdbx_strand_id
1 'polypeptide(L)'
;MMHRKPIPIMRLWSIVPLMLTLSSGAYSDAQQGIDCLLKAYPGFLSGKDGNTLFLADGHRLPYGSGSQGNFEERLDHADLHDQMSQCYSPGFPVDPPGFNEDPGRMRDERFFKRLYGEDKLAVQRNILQVTWAPTGKSLPFSRVASADQALMRVGKAIAARPELRHLVSSPVGTLKWRTIHGTQRTSSHSFGIAIDFKLPHGLGQYWRWAGCLPGKACAYPERVLEDRGLQDVVKIFEANGFIWGGKWFHFDTIHFEYRPELLVAECTCTSRGQ
;
A
#
# COMPACT_ATOMS: atom_id res chain seq x y z
N MET A 1 -31.88 -47.97 -67.70
CA MET A 1 -31.50 -46.71 -67.05
C MET A 1 -31.93 -46.76 -65.55
N MET A 2 -30.99 -47.07 -64.65
CA MET A 2 -31.27 -47.20 -63.24
C MET A 2 -30.81 -45.90 -62.52
N HIS A 3 -31.75 -45.12 -61.98
CA HIS A 3 -31.49 -43.94 -61.19
C HIS A 3 -31.06 -44.37 -59.79
N ARG A 4 -29.81 -44.07 -59.36
CA ARG A 4 -29.35 -44.18 -57.98
C ARG A 4 -29.71 -42.88 -57.27
N LYS A 5 -30.41 -43.00 -56.16
CA LYS A 5 -30.68 -41.92 -55.23
C LYS A 5 -29.43 -41.64 -54.38
N PRO A 6 -29.12 -40.39 -54.08
CA PRO A 6 -27.99 -40.07 -53.19
C PRO A 6 -28.34 -40.33 -51.70
N ILE A 7 -27.35 -40.81 -50.94
CA ILE A 7 -27.43 -41.08 -49.51
C ILE A 7 -27.20 -39.73 -48.77
N PRO A 8 -27.99 -39.35 -47.74
CA PRO A 8 -27.78 -38.13 -46.97
C PRO A 8 -26.58 -38.27 -46.04
N ILE A 9 -25.65 -37.31 -46.11
CA ILE A 9 -24.50 -37.21 -45.24
C ILE A 9 -24.99 -36.66 -43.88
N MET A 10 -24.97 -37.50 -42.87
CA MET A 10 -25.26 -37.14 -41.49
C MET A 10 -24.08 -36.31 -40.94
N ARG A 11 -24.28 -35.01 -40.75
CA ARG A 11 -23.30 -34.13 -40.06
C ARG A 11 -23.28 -34.49 -38.58
N LEU A 12 -22.20 -35.08 -38.12
CA LEU A 12 -21.90 -35.18 -36.68
C LEU A 12 -21.60 -33.77 -36.16
N TRP A 13 -22.46 -33.30 -35.31
CA TRP A 13 -22.17 -32.13 -34.52
C TRP A 13 -21.26 -32.54 -33.36
N SER A 14 -20.00 -32.15 -33.45
CA SER A 14 -19.06 -32.30 -32.35
C SER A 14 -19.47 -31.32 -31.23
N ILE A 15 -19.99 -31.87 -30.16
CA ILE A 15 -20.20 -31.13 -28.92
C ILE A 15 -18.81 -30.94 -28.29
N VAL A 16 -18.24 -29.74 -28.44
CA VAL A 16 -17.05 -29.32 -27.72
C VAL A 16 -17.50 -29.00 -26.27
N PRO A 17 -17.03 -29.72 -25.26
CA PRO A 17 -17.34 -29.36 -23.90
C PRO A 17 -16.69 -28.01 -23.62
N LEU A 18 -17.50 -27.01 -23.30
CA LEU A 18 -17.08 -25.73 -22.74
C LEU A 18 -16.47 -26.03 -21.35
N MET A 19 -15.16 -26.22 -21.29
CA MET A 19 -14.46 -26.26 -20.02
C MET A 19 -14.53 -24.86 -19.43
N LEU A 20 -15.39 -24.67 -18.41
CA LEU A 20 -15.27 -23.53 -17.50
C LEU A 20 -13.91 -23.64 -16.81
N THR A 21 -12.94 -22.89 -17.28
CA THR A 21 -11.74 -22.56 -16.50
C THR A 21 -12.15 -21.63 -15.39
N LEU A 22 -12.59 -22.20 -14.27
CA LEU A 22 -12.76 -21.47 -13.03
C LEU A 22 -11.43 -20.82 -12.63
N SER A 23 -11.46 -19.53 -12.46
CA SER A 23 -10.40 -18.59 -12.15
C SER A 23 -9.44 -19.06 -11.05
N SER A 24 -8.41 -19.82 -11.42
CA SER A 24 -7.26 -20.10 -10.54
C SER A 24 -6.47 -18.84 -10.17
N GLY A 25 -6.57 -17.76 -10.97
CA GLY A 25 -5.85 -16.52 -10.75
C GLY A 25 -6.33 -15.72 -9.52
N ALA A 26 -7.64 -15.57 -9.31
CA ALA A 26 -8.17 -14.79 -8.19
C ALA A 26 -7.94 -15.47 -6.82
N TYR A 27 -8.00 -16.79 -6.76
CA TYR A 27 -7.72 -17.54 -5.54
C TYR A 27 -6.21 -17.52 -5.20
N SER A 28 -5.35 -17.61 -6.21
CA SER A 28 -3.90 -17.47 -6.07
C SER A 28 -3.51 -16.08 -5.53
N ASP A 29 -4.13 -15.01 -6.02
CA ASP A 29 -3.86 -13.63 -5.61
C ASP A 29 -4.29 -13.37 -4.16
N ALA A 30 -5.45 -13.87 -3.73
CA ALA A 30 -5.92 -13.75 -2.35
C ALA A 30 -4.99 -14.48 -1.36
N GLN A 31 -4.55 -15.70 -1.68
CA GLN A 31 -3.63 -16.44 -0.82
C GLN A 31 -2.27 -15.76 -0.72
N GLN A 32 -1.76 -15.20 -1.80
CA GLN A 32 -0.53 -14.41 -1.81
C GLN A 32 -0.65 -13.18 -0.92
N GLY A 33 -1.74 -12.41 -1.02
CA GLY A 33 -1.98 -11.24 -0.16
C GLY A 33 -2.04 -11.60 1.32
N ILE A 34 -2.73 -12.70 1.68
CA ILE A 34 -2.78 -13.23 3.04
C ILE A 34 -1.38 -13.61 3.55
N ASP A 35 -0.57 -14.28 2.73
CA ASP A 35 0.78 -14.71 3.11
C ASP A 35 1.71 -13.50 3.32
N CYS A 36 1.55 -12.43 2.54
CA CYS A 36 2.29 -11.20 2.75
C CYS A 36 1.92 -10.50 4.06
N LEU A 37 0.63 -10.47 4.40
CA LEU A 37 0.19 -9.94 5.70
C LEU A 37 0.78 -10.73 6.88
N LEU A 38 0.76 -12.07 6.80
CA LEU A 38 1.35 -12.93 7.83
C LEU A 38 2.86 -12.71 7.99
N LYS A 39 3.59 -12.55 6.87
CA LYS A 39 5.02 -12.25 6.89
C LYS A 39 5.34 -10.86 7.44
N ALA A 40 4.49 -9.88 7.13
CA ALA A 40 4.71 -8.48 7.51
C ALA A 40 4.41 -8.21 8.99
N TYR A 41 3.48 -8.95 9.58
CA TYR A 41 3.00 -8.69 10.93
C TYR A 41 3.13 -9.92 11.86
N PRO A 42 4.36 -10.49 12.01
CA PRO A 42 4.58 -11.60 12.88
C PRO A 42 4.30 -11.19 14.35
N GLY A 43 3.67 -12.08 15.12
CA GLY A 43 3.26 -11.81 16.50
C GLY A 43 1.94 -11.07 16.66
N PHE A 44 1.45 -10.37 15.62
CA PHE A 44 0.08 -9.86 15.56
C PHE A 44 -0.86 -10.84 14.84
N LEU A 45 -0.43 -11.40 13.73
CA LEU A 45 -1.12 -12.46 13.02
C LEU A 45 -0.49 -13.81 13.40
N SER A 46 -1.35 -14.79 13.73
CA SER A 46 -0.92 -16.11 14.19
C SER A 46 -1.14 -17.22 13.16
N GLY A 47 -1.92 -16.96 12.09
CA GLY A 47 -2.19 -17.94 11.06
C GLY A 47 -3.38 -17.59 10.17
N LYS A 48 -3.79 -18.57 9.37
CA LYS A 48 -4.93 -18.45 8.43
C LYS A 48 -5.71 -19.77 8.33
N ASP A 49 -6.98 -19.65 7.92
CA ASP A 49 -7.83 -20.76 7.46
C ASP A 49 -8.67 -20.26 6.28
N GLY A 50 -8.41 -20.79 5.08
CA GLY A 50 -8.96 -20.28 3.84
C GLY A 50 -8.70 -18.77 3.70
N ASN A 51 -9.76 -17.97 3.57
CA ASN A 51 -9.72 -16.51 3.46
C ASN A 51 -9.89 -15.79 4.82
N THR A 52 -9.59 -16.45 5.93
CA THR A 52 -9.68 -15.85 7.27
C THR A 52 -8.32 -15.81 7.92
N LEU A 53 -7.90 -14.64 8.37
CA LEU A 53 -6.71 -14.42 9.18
C LEU A 53 -7.05 -14.61 10.66
N PHE A 54 -6.13 -15.20 11.41
CA PHE A 54 -6.19 -15.29 12.86
C PHE A 54 -5.22 -14.29 13.49
N LEU A 55 -5.74 -13.52 14.43
CA LEU A 55 -4.94 -12.62 15.23
C LEU A 55 -4.41 -13.37 16.47
N ALA A 56 -3.28 -12.93 17.01
CA ALA A 56 -2.67 -13.55 18.20
C ALA A 56 -3.54 -13.46 19.46
N ASP A 57 -4.50 -12.52 19.49
CA ASP A 57 -5.48 -12.37 20.57
C ASP A 57 -6.72 -13.28 20.41
N GLY A 58 -6.72 -14.16 19.41
CA GLY A 58 -7.79 -15.11 19.11
C GLY A 58 -8.92 -14.57 18.21
N HIS A 59 -8.89 -13.29 17.85
CA HIS A 59 -9.85 -12.75 16.90
C HIS A 59 -9.62 -13.30 15.49
N ARG A 60 -10.70 -13.29 14.70
CA ARG A 60 -10.71 -13.70 13.29
C ARG A 60 -11.04 -12.49 12.43
N LEU A 61 -10.30 -12.31 11.34
CA LEU A 61 -10.52 -11.23 10.39
C LEU A 61 -10.64 -11.82 8.99
N PRO A 62 -11.81 -11.69 8.32
CA PRO A 62 -11.95 -12.12 6.94
C PRO A 62 -11.07 -11.26 6.04
N TYR A 63 -10.38 -11.90 5.10
CA TYR A 63 -9.60 -11.21 4.06
C TYR A 63 -10.51 -10.42 3.12
N GLY A 64 -11.72 -10.92 2.91
CA GLY A 64 -12.68 -10.30 2.01
C GLY A 64 -12.52 -10.74 0.56
N SER A 65 -13.28 -10.11 -0.31
CA SER A 65 -13.30 -10.34 -1.76
C SER A 65 -13.20 -9.04 -2.57
N GLY A 66 -12.91 -7.94 -1.90
CA GLY A 66 -12.93 -6.58 -2.42
C GLY A 66 -14.30 -5.91 -2.26
N SER A 67 -14.26 -4.64 -1.90
CA SER A 67 -15.46 -3.82 -1.82
C SER A 67 -15.99 -3.49 -3.22
N GLN A 68 -17.32 -3.34 -3.32
CA GLN A 68 -17.99 -2.96 -4.57
C GLN A 68 -18.01 -1.44 -4.73
N GLY A 69 -18.16 -0.98 -5.97
CA GLY A 69 -18.32 0.43 -6.28
C GLY A 69 -17.16 1.03 -7.06
N ASN A 70 -17.20 2.35 -7.21
CA ASN A 70 -16.13 3.11 -7.84
C ASN A 70 -14.90 3.23 -6.91
N PHE A 71 -13.82 3.82 -7.42
CA PHE A 71 -12.55 3.91 -6.67
C PHE A 71 -12.69 4.62 -5.31
N GLU A 72 -13.45 5.71 -5.23
CA GLU A 72 -13.62 6.48 -3.98
C GLU A 72 -14.44 5.70 -2.95
N GLU A 73 -15.49 5.00 -3.40
CA GLU A 73 -16.30 4.13 -2.54
C GLU A 73 -15.48 2.97 -2.00
N ARG A 74 -14.64 2.37 -2.84
CA ARG A 74 -13.72 1.31 -2.40
C ARG A 74 -12.66 1.82 -1.42
N LEU A 75 -12.17 3.04 -1.59
CA LEU A 75 -11.28 3.66 -0.60
C LEU A 75 -11.94 3.79 0.77
N ASP A 76 -13.23 4.14 0.82
CA ASP A 76 -13.95 4.38 2.08
C ASP A 76 -14.38 3.08 2.78
N HIS A 77 -14.49 1.98 2.04
CA HIS A 77 -14.98 0.68 2.54
C HIS A 77 -14.02 -0.49 2.27
N ALA A 78 -12.73 -0.20 2.08
CA ALA A 78 -11.72 -1.20 1.75
C ALA A 78 -11.65 -2.33 2.78
N ASP A 79 -11.61 -3.56 2.28
CA ASP A 79 -11.23 -4.75 3.05
C ASP A 79 -9.74 -5.10 2.83
N LEU A 80 -9.27 -6.22 3.39
CA LEU A 80 -7.87 -6.63 3.21
C LEU A 80 -7.54 -7.04 1.77
N HIS A 81 -8.53 -7.52 1.00
CA HIS A 81 -8.35 -7.78 -0.41
C HIS A 81 -8.10 -6.47 -1.18
N ASP A 82 -8.89 -5.42 -0.92
CA ASP A 82 -8.65 -4.09 -1.50
C ASP A 82 -7.29 -3.52 -1.10
N GLN A 83 -6.92 -3.67 0.18
CA GLN A 83 -5.63 -3.23 0.71
C GLN A 83 -4.45 -3.83 -0.05
N MET A 84 -4.56 -5.09 -0.48
CA MET A 84 -3.53 -5.83 -1.18
C MET A 84 -3.73 -5.86 -2.72
N SER A 85 -4.81 -5.25 -3.25
CA SER A 85 -5.20 -5.34 -4.67
C SER A 85 -4.23 -4.63 -5.61
N GLN A 86 -3.59 -3.55 -5.15
CA GLN A 86 -2.60 -2.80 -5.93
C GLN A 86 -1.22 -3.09 -5.38
N CYS A 87 -0.35 -3.66 -6.21
CA CYS A 87 1.03 -3.92 -5.83
C CYS A 87 1.85 -2.63 -5.79
N TYR A 88 2.82 -2.55 -4.90
CA TYR A 88 3.77 -1.46 -4.84
C TYR A 88 5.06 -1.82 -5.58
N SER A 89 5.59 -0.90 -6.39
CA SER A 89 6.87 -1.07 -7.10
C SER A 89 7.99 -0.41 -6.30
N PRO A 90 8.83 -1.15 -5.55
CA PRO A 90 9.97 -0.54 -4.88
C PRO A 90 11.07 -0.14 -5.87
N GLY A 91 11.87 0.85 -5.48
CA GLY A 91 13.01 1.30 -6.27
C GLY A 91 12.66 2.28 -7.40
N PHE A 92 13.64 2.47 -8.31
CA PHE A 92 13.58 3.36 -9.48
C PHE A 92 14.34 2.74 -10.66
N PRO A 93 14.01 3.08 -11.93
CA PRO A 93 13.01 4.08 -12.33
C PRO A 93 11.58 3.59 -12.12
N VAL A 94 10.64 4.52 -12.04
CA VAL A 94 9.20 4.26 -12.10
C VAL A 94 8.57 5.25 -13.07
N ASP A 95 7.54 4.81 -13.77
CA ASP A 95 6.69 5.68 -14.57
C ASP A 95 5.71 6.45 -13.67
N PRO A 96 5.19 7.60 -14.12
CA PRO A 96 4.06 8.24 -13.45
C PRO A 96 2.91 7.26 -13.27
N PRO A 97 2.27 7.24 -12.07
CA PRO A 97 1.18 6.30 -11.80
C PRO A 97 0.00 6.46 -12.77
N GLY A 98 -0.59 5.35 -13.17
CA GLY A 98 -1.83 5.34 -13.95
C GLY A 98 -3.03 5.87 -13.17
N PHE A 99 -4.14 6.12 -13.87
CA PHE A 99 -5.38 6.64 -13.26
C PHE A 99 -5.86 5.74 -12.13
N ASN A 100 -6.04 6.30 -10.92
CA ASN A 100 -6.42 5.59 -9.68
C ASN A 100 -5.42 4.49 -9.25
N GLU A 101 -4.18 4.56 -9.70
CA GLU A 101 -3.12 3.68 -9.23
C GLU A 101 -2.48 4.29 -7.96
N ASP A 102 -2.93 3.80 -6.81
CA ASP A 102 -2.58 4.33 -5.48
C ASP A 102 -2.23 3.19 -4.51
N PRO A 103 -1.15 2.41 -4.75
CA PRO A 103 -0.82 1.25 -3.90
C PRO A 103 -0.63 1.66 -2.44
N GLY A 104 -1.44 1.05 -1.56
CA GLY A 104 -1.44 1.32 -0.13
C GLY A 104 -2.43 2.39 0.34
N ARG A 105 -3.10 3.15 -0.53
CA ARG A 105 -4.15 4.09 -0.08
C ARG A 105 -5.44 3.41 0.35
N MET A 106 -5.78 2.25 -0.22
CA MET A 106 -6.84 1.40 0.31
C MET A 106 -6.33 0.72 1.57
N ARG A 107 -7.09 0.82 2.66
CA ARG A 107 -6.75 0.24 3.97
C ARG A 107 -7.99 -0.33 4.63
N ASP A 108 -7.94 -1.56 5.09
CA ASP A 108 -8.96 -2.10 6.00
C ASP A 108 -8.81 -1.40 7.37
N GLU A 109 -9.71 -0.47 7.68
CA GLU A 109 -9.65 0.26 8.95
C GLU A 109 -9.79 -0.64 10.17
N ARG A 110 -10.50 -1.76 10.07
CA ARG A 110 -10.67 -2.72 11.19
C ARG A 110 -9.32 -3.36 11.51
N PHE A 111 -8.55 -3.75 10.47
CA PHE A 111 -7.21 -4.27 10.62
C PHE A 111 -6.26 -3.26 11.27
N PHE A 112 -6.24 -2.02 10.78
CA PHE A 112 -5.35 -0.97 11.30
C PHE A 112 -5.71 -0.58 12.73
N LYS A 113 -6.99 -0.43 13.05
CA LYS A 113 -7.44 -0.14 14.41
C LYS A 113 -7.08 -1.27 15.37
N ARG A 114 -7.26 -2.51 14.93
CA ARG A 114 -6.89 -3.67 15.74
C ARG A 114 -5.39 -3.77 15.99
N LEU A 115 -4.60 -3.48 14.95
CA LEU A 115 -3.13 -3.54 15.02
C LEU A 115 -2.55 -2.40 15.86
N TYR A 116 -2.93 -1.16 15.57
CA TYR A 116 -2.28 0.04 16.14
C TYR A 116 -3.03 0.66 17.32
N GLY A 117 -4.32 0.43 17.42
CA GLY A 117 -5.21 0.94 18.48
C GLY A 117 -6.56 1.43 17.94
N GLU A 118 -7.63 1.04 18.61
CA GLU A 118 -9.03 1.33 18.23
C GLU A 118 -9.36 2.84 18.28
N ASP A 119 -8.72 3.58 19.18
CA ASP A 119 -8.93 4.99 19.42
C ASP A 119 -7.62 5.72 19.73
N LYS A 120 -7.73 7.04 19.87
CA LYS A 120 -6.59 7.92 20.18
C LYS A 120 -5.82 7.48 21.43
N LEU A 121 -6.52 7.07 22.49
CA LEU A 121 -5.87 6.69 23.76
C LEU A 121 -5.16 5.34 23.61
N ALA A 122 -5.76 4.40 22.89
CA ALA A 122 -5.15 3.10 22.59
C ALA A 122 -3.88 3.28 21.75
N VAL A 123 -3.91 4.13 20.72
CA VAL A 123 -2.71 4.46 19.94
C VAL A 123 -1.65 5.14 20.81
N GLN A 124 -2.03 6.14 21.63
CA GLN A 124 -1.06 6.86 22.47
C GLN A 124 -0.26 5.96 23.42
N ARG A 125 -0.85 4.86 23.92
CA ARG A 125 -0.14 3.87 24.76
C ARG A 125 0.97 3.14 24.00
N ASN A 126 0.92 3.16 22.68
CA ASN A 126 1.87 2.50 21.79
C ASN A 126 2.87 3.47 21.12
N ILE A 127 2.84 4.75 21.48
CA ILE A 127 3.75 5.75 20.94
C ILE A 127 5.02 5.84 21.78
N LEU A 128 6.16 5.79 21.11
CA LEU A 128 7.48 6.09 21.68
C LEU A 128 8.05 7.35 21.05
N GLN A 129 9.00 7.96 21.74
CA GLN A 129 9.78 9.07 21.22
C GLN A 129 11.02 8.52 20.50
N VAL A 130 11.06 8.69 19.18
CA VAL A 130 12.17 8.25 18.32
C VAL A 130 13.08 9.43 18.04
N THR A 131 14.37 9.30 18.32
CA THR A 131 15.34 10.31 17.91
C THR A 131 15.58 10.19 16.40
N TRP A 132 15.22 11.24 15.65
CA TRP A 132 15.47 11.37 14.22
C TRP A 132 16.94 11.73 14.00
N ALA A 133 17.77 10.74 13.70
CA ALA A 133 19.23 10.87 13.66
C ALA A 133 19.74 12.01 12.74
N PRO A 134 19.13 12.32 11.57
CA PRO A 134 19.60 13.43 10.72
C PRO A 134 19.59 14.80 11.40
N THR A 135 18.75 15.02 12.42
CA THR A 135 18.61 16.33 13.07
C THR A 135 18.66 16.30 14.60
N GLY A 136 18.61 15.12 15.23
CA GLY A 136 18.47 14.95 16.66
C GLY A 136 17.07 15.25 17.23
N LYS A 137 16.08 15.59 16.39
CA LYS A 137 14.71 15.86 16.85
C LYS A 137 14.05 14.59 17.39
N SER A 138 13.26 14.74 18.44
CA SER A 138 12.41 13.69 18.97
C SER A 138 11.07 13.67 18.23
N LEU A 139 10.68 12.49 17.71
CA LEU A 139 9.47 12.28 16.92
C LEU A 139 8.60 11.20 17.57
N PRO A 140 7.31 11.46 17.85
CA PRO A 140 6.39 10.43 18.34
C PRO A 140 6.09 9.44 17.22
N PHE A 141 6.36 8.13 17.45
CA PHE A 141 6.12 7.09 16.47
C PHE A 141 5.64 5.80 17.13
N SER A 142 4.88 4.97 16.40
CA SER A 142 4.32 3.73 16.94
C SER A 142 5.40 2.64 17.10
N ARG A 143 5.40 1.99 18.26
CA ARG A 143 6.22 0.79 18.49
C ARG A 143 5.62 -0.49 17.91
N VAL A 144 4.35 -0.44 17.51
CA VAL A 144 3.63 -1.61 16.99
C VAL A 144 4.25 -2.04 15.66
N ALA A 145 4.35 -3.34 15.46
CA ALA A 145 4.99 -3.95 14.30
C ALA A 145 6.43 -3.43 14.04
N SER A 146 7.11 -2.93 15.09
CA SER A 146 8.48 -2.37 15.02
C SER A 146 8.62 -1.15 14.10
N ALA A 147 7.55 -0.37 13.92
CA ALA A 147 7.56 0.82 13.07
C ALA A 147 8.56 1.89 13.58
N ASP A 148 8.67 2.08 14.91
CA ASP A 148 9.67 2.94 15.56
C ASP A 148 11.11 2.53 15.21
N GLN A 149 11.39 1.23 15.29
CA GLN A 149 12.71 0.69 14.95
C GLN A 149 13.02 0.85 13.47
N ALA A 150 12.01 0.67 12.61
CA ALA A 150 12.14 0.91 11.18
C ALA A 150 12.50 2.38 10.90
N LEU A 151 11.80 3.34 11.55
CA LEU A 151 12.13 4.77 11.42
C LEU A 151 13.53 5.10 11.94
N MET A 152 13.97 4.46 13.04
CA MET A 152 15.34 4.61 13.57
C MET A 152 16.38 4.14 12.56
N ARG A 153 16.17 2.98 11.90
CA ARG A 153 17.08 2.48 10.86
C ARG A 153 17.17 3.43 9.67
N VAL A 154 16.02 3.94 9.20
CA VAL A 154 15.98 4.98 8.15
C VAL A 154 16.79 6.19 8.56
N GLY A 155 16.54 6.73 9.75
CA GLY A 155 17.27 7.90 10.27
C GLY A 155 18.77 7.68 10.34
N LYS A 156 19.22 6.51 10.81
CA LYS A 156 20.63 6.14 10.88
C LYS A 156 21.25 6.06 9.48
N ALA A 157 20.56 5.42 8.52
CA ALA A 157 21.07 5.27 7.15
C ALA A 157 21.22 6.64 6.46
N ILE A 158 20.24 7.54 6.63
CA ILE A 158 20.31 8.89 6.05
C ILE A 158 21.34 9.76 6.79
N ALA A 159 21.51 9.62 8.11
CA ALA A 159 22.53 10.37 8.86
C ALA A 159 23.95 10.05 8.39
N ALA A 160 24.18 8.84 7.88
CA ALA A 160 25.46 8.43 7.28
C ALA A 160 25.69 9.02 5.87
N ARG A 161 24.69 9.70 5.29
CA ARG A 161 24.72 10.31 3.95
C ARG A 161 24.39 11.81 4.04
N PRO A 162 25.38 12.66 4.38
CA PRO A 162 25.17 14.09 4.63
C PRO A 162 24.48 14.83 3.49
N GLU A 163 24.70 14.41 2.25
CA GLU A 163 24.11 14.99 1.04
C GLU A 163 22.58 14.84 0.98
N LEU A 164 22.01 13.84 1.68
CA LEU A 164 20.57 13.60 1.71
C LEU A 164 19.84 14.37 2.82
N ARG A 165 20.58 14.91 3.80
CA ARG A 165 19.98 15.51 5.02
C ARG A 165 19.04 16.66 4.71
N HIS A 166 19.32 17.44 3.69
CA HIS A 166 18.48 18.61 3.32
C HIS A 166 17.06 18.21 2.94
N LEU A 167 16.85 16.98 2.44
CA LEU A 167 15.53 16.44 2.07
C LEU A 167 14.67 16.04 3.30
N VAL A 168 15.31 15.70 4.41
CA VAL A 168 14.65 15.12 5.59
C VAL A 168 14.90 15.91 6.89
N SER A 169 15.51 17.09 6.80
CA SER A 169 15.85 17.94 7.96
C SER A 169 14.63 18.58 8.63
N SER A 170 13.51 18.66 7.93
CA SER A 170 12.30 19.33 8.40
C SER A 170 11.10 18.36 8.40
N PRO A 171 11.04 17.41 9.35
CA PRO A 171 9.83 16.62 9.58
C PRO A 171 8.71 17.56 10.05
N VAL A 172 7.54 17.50 9.40
CA VAL A 172 6.39 18.38 9.66
C VAL A 172 5.20 17.67 10.27
N GLY A 173 5.22 16.34 10.32
CA GLY A 173 4.19 15.56 11.00
C GLY A 173 4.53 14.07 11.10
N THR A 174 4.23 13.48 12.28
CA THR A 174 4.28 12.01 12.48
C THR A 174 3.00 11.52 13.14
N LEU A 175 2.58 12.08 14.26
CA LEU A 175 1.39 11.67 15.01
C LEU A 175 0.38 12.80 15.05
N LYS A 176 -0.80 12.59 14.42
CA LYS A 176 -1.93 13.53 14.49
C LYS A 176 -3.23 12.76 14.33
N TRP A 177 -3.99 12.62 15.42
CA TRP A 177 -5.30 11.98 15.37
C TRP A 177 -6.29 12.81 14.57
N ARG A 178 -6.69 12.33 13.40
CA ARG A 178 -7.64 12.99 12.49
C ARG A 178 -8.17 12.03 11.44
N THR A 179 -9.31 12.35 10.87
CA THR A 179 -9.76 11.78 9.59
C THR A 179 -9.04 12.46 8.42
N ILE A 180 -8.98 11.79 7.28
CA ILE A 180 -8.52 12.39 6.03
C ILE A 180 -9.60 13.37 5.56
N HIS A 181 -9.19 14.59 5.19
CA HIS A 181 -10.13 15.66 4.82
C HIS A 181 -11.11 15.24 3.72
N GLY A 182 -12.40 15.42 3.97
CA GLY A 182 -13.48 15.06 3.05
C GLY A 182 -13.83 13.57 3.01
N THR A 183 -13.36 12.79 4.01
CA THR A 183 -13.65 11.34 4.12
C THR A 183 -13.96 10.94 5.56
N GLN A 184 -14.41 9.70 5.77
CA GLN A 184 -14.54 9.10 7.11
C GLN A 184 -13.30 8.28 7.52
N ARG A 185 -12.31 8.16 6.63
CA ARG A 185 -11.12 7.31 6.84
C ARG A 185 -10.15 7.93 7.84
N THR A 186 -9.65 7.11 8.74
CA THR A 186 -8.59 7.50 9.69
C THR A 186 -7.28 7.72 8.93
N SER A 187 -6.60 8.83 9.20
CA SER A 187 -5.28 9.11 8.61
C SER A 187 -4.24 8.14 9.17
N SER A 188 -3.25 7.72 8.36
CA SER A 188 -2.09 6.94 8.82
C SER A 188 -1.29 7.65 9.92
N HIS A 189 -1.26 8.98 9.90
CA HIS A 189 -0.70 9.77 11.00
C HIS A 189 -1.43 9.56 12.33
N SER A 190 -2.71 9.20 12.32
CA SER A 190 -3.45 8.89 13.56
C SER A 190 -2.88 7.67 14.28
N PHE A 191 -2.33 6.72 13.54
CA PHE A 191 -1.72 5.51 14.08
C PHE A 191 -0.24 5.71 14.45
N GLY A 192 0.36 6.87 14.13
CA GLY A 192 1.77 7.16 14.37
C GLY A 192 2.72 6.30 13.50
N ILE A 193 2.31 6.00 12.28
CA ILE A 193 3.07 5.17 11.33
C ILE A 193 3.48 5.93 10.06
N ALA A 194 3.19 7.21 9.99
CA ALA A 194 3.52 8.04 8.84
C ALA A 194 4.40 9.22 9.25
N ILE A 195 5.18 9.72 8.31
CA ILE A 195 6.01 10.91 8.47
C ILE A 195 6.00 11.74 7.19
N ASP A 196 5.81 13.05 7.36
CA ASP A 196 5.88 14.03 6.29
C ASP A 196 7.14 14.89 6.45
N PHE A 197 7.73 15.31 5.31
CA PHE A 197 8.86 16.22 5.28
C PHE A 197 8.55 17.49 4.48
N LYS A 198 9.03 18.63 4.95
CA LYS A 198 9.08 19.82 4.12
C LYS A 198 10.23 19.67 3.12
N LEU A 199 9.90 19.23 1.93
CA LEU A 199 10.86 19.06 0.84
C LEU A 199 11.25 20.43 0.21
N PRO A 200 12.41 20.52 -0.46
CA PRO A 200 12.80 21.67 -1.26
C PRO A 200 11.76 22.05 -2.31
N HIS A 201 11.84 23.31 -2.77
CA HIS A 201 10.89 23.82 -3.76
C HIS A 201 10.82 22.93 -5.02
N GLY A 202 9.59 22.62 -5.43
CA GLY A 202 9.30 21.78 -6.60
C GLY A 202 9.29 20.27 -6.33
N LEU A 203 9.80 19.81 -5.17
CA LEU A 203 9.75 18.39 -4.78
C LEU A 203 8.59 18.07 -3.83
N GLY A 204 8.17 19.03 -2.98
CA GLY A 204 7.02 18.86 -2.09
C GLY A 204 5.73 19.16 -2.80
N GLN A 205 4.99 18.14 -3.21
CA GLN A 205 3.75 18.22 -3.98
C GLN A 205 2.67 17.37 -3.34
N TYR A 206 1.47 17.91 -3.29
CA TYR A 206 0.27 17.16 -2.91
C TYR A 206 -0.83 17.42 -3.93
N TRP A 207 -1.45 16.38 -4.44
CA TRP A 207 -2.37 16.45 -5.58
C TRP A 207 -3.49 17.48 -5.43
N ARG A 208 -4.04 17.68 -4.22
CA ARG A 208 -5.06 18.72 -3.98
C ARG A 208 -4.49 20.14 -4.02
N TRP A 209 -3.24 20.33 -3.61
CA TRP A 209 -2.56 21.64 -3.74
C TRP A 209 -2.26 21.98 -5.19
N ALA A 210 -2.07 20.97 -6.03
CA ALA A 210 -1.95 21.12 -7.48
C ALA A 210 -3.30 21.39 -8.18
N GLY A 211 -4.41 21.48 -7.43
CA GLY A 211 -5.76 21.74 -7.98
C GLY A 211 -6.44 20.51 -8.58
N CYS A 212 -5.91 19.32 -8.34
CA CYS A 212 -6.51 18.09 -8.85
C CYS A 212 -7.80 17.73 -8.10
N LEU A 213 -8.74 17.12 -8.82
CA LEU A 213 -10.06 16.74 -8.31
C LEU A 213 -10.21 15.21 -8.30
N PRO A 214 -10.96 14.64 -7.34
CA PRO A 214 -11.28 13.22 -7.31
C PRO A 214 -11.91 12.76 -8.64
N GLY A 215 -11.53 11.58 -9.12
CA GLY A 215 -12.07 10.99 -10.34
C GLY A 215 -11.74 11.75 -11.63
N LYS A 216 -10.78 12.69 -11.61
CA LYS A 216 -10.34 13.45 -12.79
C LYS A 216 -8.85 13.20 -13.04
N ALA A 217 -8.47 13.22 -14.32
CA ALA A 217 -7.07 13.21 -14.70
C ALA A 217 -6.34 14.41 -14.07
N CYS A 218 -5.11 14.18 -13.63
CA CYS A 218 -4.25 15.20 -13.01
C CYS A 218 -2.84 15.09 -13.58
N ALA A 219 -2.20 16.22 -13.81
CA ALA A 219 -0.80 16.24 -14.24
C ALA A 219 0.10 15.80 -13.09
N TYR A 220 0.84 14.74 -13.31
CA TYR A 220 1.80 14.22 -12.33
C TYR A 220 3.07 15.09 -12.32
N PRO A 221 3.64 15.42 -11.15
CA PRO A 221 4.87 16.23 -11.06
C PRO A 221 6.11 15.37 -11.34
N GLU A 222 6.37 15.03 -12.61
CA GLU A 222 7.43 14.11 -13.05
C GLU A 222 8.83 14.45 -12.50
N ARG A 223 9.11 15.75 -12.26
CA ARG A 223 10.37 16.19 -11.66
C ARG A 223 10.74 15.47 -10.36
N VAL A 224 9.75 15.01 -9.57
CA VAL A 224 10.01 14.28 -8.31
C VAL A 224 10.59 12.91 -8.57
N LEU A 225 10.34 12.32 -9.74
CA LEU A 225 10.89 11.03 -10.15
C LEU A 225 12.32 11.15 -10.68
N GLU A 226 12.75 12.35 -11.06
CA GLU A 226 14.07 12.62 -11.64
C GLU A 226 15.12 13.01 -10.57
N ASP A 227 14.69 13.46 -9.37
CA ASP A 227 15.60 13.90 -8.32
C ASP A 227 16.31 12.70 -7.65
N ARG A 228 17.60 12.55 -7.93
CA ARG A 228 18.42 11.42 -7.45
C ARG A 228 18.52 11.37 -5.93
N GLY A 229 18.56 12.52 -5.27
CA GLY A 229 18.61 12.57 -3.80
C GLY A 229 17.31 12.04 -3.19
N LEU A 230 16.17 12.47 -3.74
CA LEU A 230 14.85 11.97 -3.31
C LEU A 230 14.69 10.48 -3.64
N GLN A 231 15.14 10.01 -4.81
CA GLN A 231 15.16 8.58 -5.14
C GLN A 231 15.93 7.76 -4.09
N ASP A 232 17.09 8.24 -3.65
CA ASP A 232 17.89 7.54 -2.65
C ASP A 232 17.22 7.56 -1.27
N VAL A 233 16.60 8.69 -0.88
CA VAL A 233 15.78 8.75 0.35
C VAL A 233 14.64 7.73 0.27
N VAL A 234 13.88 7.70 -0.82
CA VAL A 234 12.77 6.75 -1.03
C VAL A 234 13.27 5.30 -0.91
N LYS A 235 14.35 4.93 -1.60
CA LYS A 235 14.94 3.58 -1.50
C LYS A 235 15.32 3.19 -0.07
N ILE A 236 15.86 4.14 0.73
CA ILE A 236 16.19 3.89 2.14
C ILE A 236 14.91 3.64 2.95
N PHE A 237 13.86 4.41 2.73
CA PHE A 237 12.56 4.20 3.38
C PHE A 237 11.94 2.86 3.00
N GLU A 238 11.91 2.53 1.71
CA GLU A 238 11.38 1.26 1.17
C GLU A 238 12.11 0.04 1.75
N ALA A 239 13.45 0.09 1.82
CA ALA A 239 14.25 -0.97 2.43
C ALA A 239 13.96 -1.19 3.92
N ASN A 240 13.23 -0.28 4.56
CA ASN A 240 12.84 -0.35 5.97
C ASN A 240 11.31 -0.45 6.18
N GLY A 241 10.56 -0.85 5.15
CA GLY A 241 9.13 -1.13 5.29
C GLY A 241 8.21 0.06 5.09
N PHE A 242 8.70 1.18 4.57
CA PHE A 242 7.88 2.36 4.28
C PHE A 242 7.58 2.48 2.79
N ILE A 243 6.36 2.77 2.44
CA ILE A 243 5.99 3.20 1.08
C ILE A 243 6.05 4.72 0.98
N TRP A 244 6.16 5.24 -0.24
CA TRP A 244 6.21 6.67 -0.55
C TRP A 244 4.97 7.11 -1.35
N GLY A 245 4.27 8.13 -0.87
CA GLY A 245 3.08 8.68 -1.51
C GLY A 245 3.31 9.35 -2.85
N GLY A 246 4.57 9.57 -3.24
CA GLY A 246 4.91 10.03 -4.58
C GLY A 246 4.68 8.98 -5.67
N LYS A 247 4.45 7.71 -5.32
CA LYS A 247 4.10 6.62 -6.25
C LYS A 247 2.58 6.41 -6.38
N TRP A 248 1.78 7.42 -5.99
CA TRP A 248 0.33 7.40 -6.13
C TRP A 248 -0.13 8.32 -7.26
N PHE A 249 -1.20 7.94 -7.95
CA PHE A 249 -1.91 8.83 -8.86
C PHE A 249 -2.39 10.10 -8.12
N HIS A 250 -2.93 9.94 -6.92
CA HIS A 250 -3.23 11.03 -6.01
C HIS A 250 -1.99 11.35 -5.15
N PHE A 251 -0.93 11.78 -5.83
CA PHE A 251 0.41 11.93 -5.26
C PHE A 251 0.45 12.78 -3.99
N ASP A 252 1.27 12.32 -3.04
CA ASP A 252 1.66 13.04 -1.82
C ASP A 252 3.16 12.82 -1.60
N THR A 253 3.97 13.64 -2.27
CA THR A 253 5.41 13.42 -2.36
C THR A 253 6.17 13.68 -1.07
N ILE A 254 5.53 14.39 -0.11
CA ILE A 254 6.10 14.63 1.22
C ILE A 254 5.90 13.46 2.18
N HIS A 255 5.00 12.52 1.84
CA HIS A 255 4.46 11.48 2.72
C HIS A 255 5.16 10.14 2.59
N PHE A 256 5.58 9.58 3.72
CA PHE A 256 6.04 8.20 3.87
C PHE A 256 5.19 7.48 4.92
N GLU A 257 4.79 6.24 4.65
CA GLU A 257 3.90 5.46 5.51
C GLU A 257 4.45 4.04 5.71
N TYR A 258 4.52 3.57 6.96
CA TYR A 258 4.99 2.22 7.27
C TYR A 258 3.96 1.18 6.86
N ARG A 259 4.28 0.43 5.81
CA ARG A 259 3.41 -0.57 5.16
C ARG A 259 4.24 -1.78 4.72
N PRO A 260 4.79 -2.54 5.71
CA PRO A 260 5.71 -3.63 5.39
C PRO A 260 5.07 -4.72 4.53
N GLU A 261 3.75 -4.92 4.61
CA GLU A 261 3.01 -5.92 3.81
C GLU A 261 3.08 -5.67 2.29
N LEU A 262 3.23 -4.42 1.86
CA LEU A 262 3.35 -4.06 0.45
C LEU A 262 4.78 -4.19 -0.08
N LEU A 263 5.74 -4.42 0.80
CA LEU A 263 7.17 -4.53 0.49
C LEU A 263 7.71 -5.95 0.73
N VAL A 264 6.84 -6.91 1.10
CA VAL A 264 7.16 -8.33 1.02
C VAL A 264 7.42 -8.69 -0.44
N ALA A 265 8.56 -9.31 -0.73
CA ALA A 265 9.05 -9.52 -2.10
C ALA A 265 7.98 -10.12 -3.04
N GLU A 266 7.24 -11.11 -2.56
CA GLU A 266 6.20 -11.79 -3.33
C GLU A 266 4.96 -10.93 -3.63
N CYS A 267 4.78 -9.80 -2.92
CA CYS A 267 3.65 -8.88 -3.09
C CYS A 267 3.99 -7.59 -3.83
N THR A 268 5.25 -7.39 -4.21
CA THR A 268 5.65 -6.26 -5.04
C THR A 268 5.27 -6.46 -6.51
N CYS A 269 5.15 -5.38 -7.29
CA CYS A 269 4.82 -5.48 -8.72
C CYS A 269 5.85 -6.25 -9.54
N THR A 270 7.10 -6.26 -9.11
CA THR A 270 8.18 -7.00 -9.78
C THR A 270 7.97 -8.51 -9.78
N SER A 271 7.22 -9.05 -8.83
CA SER A 271 6.90 -10.48 -8.72
C SER A 271 5.57 -10.87 -9.35
N ARG A 272 4.66 -9.90 -9.60
CA ARG A 272 3.35 -10.14 -10.21
C ARG A 272 3.36 -10.10 -11.74
N GLY A 273 4.45 -9.64 -12.35
CA GLY A 273 4.62 -9.50 -13.81
C GLY A 273 5.39 -10.66 -14.47
N GLN A 274 5.66 -11.72 -13.74
CA GLN A 274 6.22 -13.00 -14.25
C GLN A 274 5.15 -14.08 -14.09
#